data_0e8ad370c2f048d74532b187b928ac4b
#
_entry.id   0e8ad370c2f048d74532b187b928ac4b
#
_cell.length_a   1.000
_cell.length_b   1.000
_cell.length_c   1.000
_cell.angle_alpha   90.00
_cell.angle_beta   90.00
_cell.angle_gamma   90.00
#
_symmetry.space_group_name_H-M   'P 1'
#
loop_
_entity.id
_entity.type
_entity.pdbx_description
1 polymer ?
#
loop_
_entity_poly.entity_id
_entity_poly.type
_entity_poly.pdbx_seq_one_letter_code
_entity_poly.pdbx_strand_id
1 'polypeptide(L)'
;QYTLLRKHGHTPSEAFNETVEELTQSLIGLVGEKGMDWMFANCSTTAQRGALDWAPRFRDAVAPVFDELYQRVKSGQETRRVIEANSTPDYREKLDRELAVMHNSEMWRAGAAVRSLRPENRK
;
A
#
# COMPACT_ATOMS: atom_id res chain seq x y z
N GLN A 1 2.85 -0.22 7.58
CA GLN A 1 1.96 0.54 8.47
C GLN A 1 1.03 -0.37 9.27
N TYR A 2 0.25 -1.24 8.63
CA TYR A 2 -0.63 -2.21 9.30
C TYR A 2 0.10 -3.00 10.40
N THR A 3 1.22 -3.63 10.05
CA THR A 3 2.02 -4.45 10.99
C THR A 3 2.50 -3.62 12.19
N LEU A 4 2.87 -2.35 11.96
CA LEU A 4 3.29 -1.45 13.02
C LEU A 4 2.15 -1.16 14.00
N LEU A 5 0.95 -0.82 13.49
CA LEU A 5 -0.22 -0.58 14.34
C LEU A 5 -0.61 -1.82 15.14
N ARG A 6 -0.59 -3.02 14.51
CA ARG A 6 -0.83 -4.28 15.20
C ARG A 6 0.16 -4.52 16.35
N LYS A 7 1.44 -4.23 16.12
CA LYS A 7 2.48 -4.33 17.15
C LYS A 7 2.21 -3.41 18.34
N HIS A 8 1.56 -2.28 18.13
CA HIS A 8 1.22 -1.31 19.18
C HIS A 8 -0.20 -1.49 19.75
N GLY A 9 -0.85 -2.64 19.49
CA GLY A 9 -2.08 -3.02 20.17
C GLY A 9 -3.38 -2.64 19.46
N HIS A 10 -3.33 -2.00 18.29
CA HIS A 10 -4.54 -1.74 17.50
C HIS A 10 -5.19 -3.05 17.06
N THR A 11 -6.51 -3.10 17.02
CA THR A 11 -7.23 -4.26 16.49
C THR A 11 -6.98 -4.44 14.98
N PRO A 12 -7.17 -5.64 14.41
CA PRO A 12 -7.02 -5.85 12.97
C PRO A 12 -7.90 -4.92 12.13
N SER A 13 -9.14 -4.69 12.54
CA SER A 13 -10.07 -3.82 11.80
C SER A 13 -9.66 -2.35 11.87
N GLU A 14 -9.23 -1.85 13.04
CA GLU A 14 -8.68 -0.49 13.16
C GLU A 14 -7.44 -0.32 12.30
N ALA A 15 -6.46 -1.23 12.43
CA ALA A 15 -5.23 -1.14 11.65
C ALA A 15 -5.50 -1.17 10.14
N PHE A 16 -6.46 -1.97 9.67
CA PHE A 16 -6.87 -1.98 8.27
C PHE A 16 -7.55 -0.68 7.85
N ASN A 17 -8.47 -0.16 8.67
CA ASN A 17 -9.17 1.09 8.39
C ASN A 17 -8.18 2.24 8.21
N GLU A 18 -7.28 2.43 9.16
CA GLU A 18 -6.33 3.53 9.18
C GLU A 18 -5.27 3.46 8.07
N THR A 19 -4.95 2.27 7.58
CA THR A 19 -3.84 2.10 6.62
C THR A 19 -4.27 1.79 5.20
N VAL A 20 -5.42 1.17 5.00
CA VAL A 20 -5.88 0.72 3.69
C VAL A 20 -7.20 1.36 3.30
N GLU A 21 -8.23 1.25 4.14
CA GLU A 21 -9.59 1.69 3.80
C GLU A 21 -9.65 3.20 3.59
N GLU A 22 -9.12 3.99 4.52
CA GLU A 22 -9.10 5.45 4.42
C GLU A 22 -8.32 5.89 3.18
N LEU A 23 -7.14 5.29 2.94
CA LEU A 23 -6.34 5.61 1.76
C LEU A 23 -7.10 5.33 0.46
N THR A 24 -7.71 4.15 0.34
CA THR A 24 -8.29 3.70 -0.94
C THR A 24 -9.69 4.21 -1.20
N GLN A 25 -10.49 4.45 -0.16
CA GLN A 25 -11.89 4.86 -0.30
C GLN A 25 -12.08 6.38 -0.26
N SER A 26 -11.15 7.13 0.34
CA SER A 26 -11.26 8.58 0.40
C SER A 26 -10.06 9.30 -0.21
N LEU A 27 -8.84 9.04 0.25
CA LEU A 27 -7.70 9.90 -0.08
C LEU A 27 -7.27 9.81 -1.54
N ILE A 28 -7.12 8.61 -2.09
CA ILE A 28 -6.63 8.42 -3.48
C ILE A 28 -7.57 9.08 -4.50
N GLY A 29 -8.88 8.90 -4.34
CA GLY A 29 -9.88 9.51 -5.22
C GLY A 29 -9.80 11.03 -5.21
N LEU A 30 -9.75 11.63 -4.01
CA LEU A 30 -9.67 13.08 -3.83
C LEU A 30 -8.35 13.66 -4.36
N VAL A 31 -7.23 12.98 -4.14
CA VAL A 31 -5.93 13.39 -4.70
C VAL A 31 -5.96 13.35 -6.23
N GLY A 32 -6.55 12.31 -6.81
CA GLY A 32 -6.69 12.17 -8.26
C GLY A 32 -7.58 13.26 -8.89
N GLU A 33 -8.63 13.69 -8.19
CA GLU A 33 -9.58 14.68 -8.68
C GLU A 33 -9.14 16.14 -8.43
N LYS A 34 -8.57 16.40 -7.24
CA LYS A 34 -8.34 17.76 -6.73
C LYS A 34 -6.87 18.14 -6.58
N GLY A 35 -5.95 17.17 -6.56
CA GLY A 35 -4.55 17.38 -6.28
C GLY A 35 -4.15 17.18 -4.82
N MET A 36 -2.86 17.03 -4.60
CA MET A 36 -2.30 16.77 -3.26
C MET A 36 -2.36 17.99 -2.34
N ASP A 37 -2.12 19.16 -2.89
CA ASP A 37 -2.19 20.44 -2.17
C ASP A 37 -3.62 20.72 -1.67
N TRP A 38 -4.62 20.48 -2.49
CA TRP A 38 -6.03 20.57 -2.08
C TRP A 38 -6.33 19.58 -0.95
N MET A 39 -5.86 18.34 -1.08
CA MET A 39 -6.05 17.32 -0.04
C MET A 39 -5.47 17.81 1.29
N PHE A 40 -4.24 18.29 1.31
CA PHE A 40 -3.61 18.77 2.52
C PHE A 40 -4.36 19.98 3.11
N ALA A 41 -4.80 20.92 2.28
CA ALA A 41 -5.56 22.09 2.73
C ALA A 41 -6.91 21.72 3.40
N ASN A 42 -7.50 20.58 3.04
CA ASN A 42 -8.82 20.15 3.51
C ASN A 42 -8.77 19.03 4.57
N CYS A 43 -7.58 18.60 5.00
CA CYS A 43 -7.42 17.70 6.13
C CYS A 43 -7.42 18.45 7.47
N SER A 44 -7.47 17.70 8.59
CA SER A 44 -7.29 18.27 9.92
C SER A 44 -5.89 18.90 10.06
N THR A 45 -5.75 19.88 10.93
CA THR A 45 -4.45 20.55 11.17
C THR A 45 -3.35 19.57 11.61
N THR A 46 -3.71 18.52 12.36
CA THR A 46 -2.79 17.45 12.74
C THR A 46 -2.32 16.66 11.53
N ALA A 47 -3.24 16.26 10.64
CA ALA A 47 -2.90 15.55 9.41
C ALA A 47 -2.05 16.41 8.46
N GLN A 48 -2.38 17.69 8.31
CA GLN A 48 -1.58 18.65 7.53
C GLN A 48 -0.13 18.71 8.02
N ARG A 49 0.07 18.92 9.31
CA ARG A 49 1.43 18.98 9.90
C ARG A 49 2.14 17.64 9.79
N GLY A 50 1.45 16.56 10.11
CA GLY A 50 2.01 15.21 9.97
C GLY A 50 2.52 14.94 8.54
N ALA A 51 1.68 15.19 7.55
CA ALA A 51 2.05 14.99 6.14
C ALA A 51 3.24 15.86 5.72
N LEU A 52 3.17 17.18 5.99
CA LEU A 52 4.22 18.12 5.56
C LEU A 52 5.56 17.89 6.26
N ASP A 53 5.54 17.54 7.55
CA ASP A 53 6.77 17.37 8.33
C ASP A 53 7.43 16.01 8.09
N TRP A 54 6.65 14.95 7.78
CA TRP A 54 7.18 13.60 7.58
C TRP A 54 7.40 13.23 6.11
N ALA A 55 6.69 13.84 5.16
CA ALA A 55 6.88 13.56 3.73
C ALA A 55 8.35 13.69 3.27
N PRO A 56 9.12 14.71 3.67
CA PRO A 56 10.53 14.79 3.29
C PRO A 56 11.36 13.60 3.80
N ARG A 57 11.10 13.13 5.01
CA ARG A 57 11.81 11.98 5.60
C ARG A 57 11.50 10.68 4.84
N PHE A 58 10.24 10.44 4.49
CA PHE A 58 9.87 9.29 3.67
C PHE A 58 10.48 9.37 2.27
N ARG A 59 10.41 10.54 1.63
CA ARG A 59 11.05 10.77 0.33
C ARG A 59 12.55 10.44 0.37
N ASP A 60 13.26 10.97 1.34
CA ASP A 60 14.71 10.79 1.45
C ASP A 60 15.08 9.33 1.75
N ALA A 61 14.23 8.61 2.52
CA ALA A 61 14.42 7.20 2.81
C ALA A 61 14.16 6.29 1.59
N VAL A 62 13.21 6.62 0.71
CA VAL A 62 12.87 5.77 -0.44
C VAL A 62 13.60 6.17 -1.73
N ALA A 63 14.09 7.40 -1.85
CA ALA A 63 14.76 7.88 -3.05
C ALA A 63 15.93 6.98 -3.52
N PRO A 64 16.85 6.52 -2.64
CA PRO A 64 17.92 5.61 -3.04
C PRO A 64 17.42 4.28 -3.61
N VAL A 65 16.33 3.75 -3.06
CA VAL A 65 15.72 2.50 -3.51
C VAL A 65 15.10 2.67 -4.91
N PHE A 66 14.44 3.81 -5.15
CA PHE A 66 13.92 4.12 -6.48
C PHE A 66 15.02 4.32 -7.51
N ASP A 67 16.13 4.97 -7.15
CA ASP A 67 17.27 5.12 -8.06
C ASP A 67 17.90 3.76 -8.39
N GLU A 68 18.13 2.90 -7.41
CA GLU A 68 18.60 1.53 -7.65
C GLU A 68 17.67 0.80 -8.62
N LEU A 69 16.38 0.80 -8.36
CA LEU A 69 15.40 0.14 -9.24
C LEU A 69 15.43 0.73 -10.66
N TYR A 70 15.51 2.04 -10.79
CA TYR A 70 15.61 2.72 -12.09
C TYR A 70 16.85 2.26 -12.86
N GLN A 71 18.02 2.18 -12.21
CA GLN A 71 19.25 1.72 -12.86
C GLN A 71 19.15 0.23 -13.29
N ARG A 72 18.54 -0.62 -12.49
CA ARG A 72 18.28 -2.03 -12.83
C ARG A 72 17.36 -2.16 -14.05
N VAL A 73 16.30 -1.35 -14.13
CA VAL A 73 15.41 -1.32 -15.30
C VAL A 73 16.15 -0.79 -16.52
N LYS A 74 16.85 0.32 -16.40
CA LYS A 74 17.62 0.96 -17.49
C LYS A 74 18.69 0.02 -18.08
N SER A 75 19.37 -0.75 -17.23
CA SER A 75 20.39 -1.72 -17.67
C SER A 75 19.82 -3.03 -18.24
N GLY A 76 18.51 -3.23 -18.19
CA GLY A 76 17.85 -4.49 -18.57
C GLY A 76 18.03 -5.62 -17.54
N GLN A 77 18.66 -5.35 -16.41
CA GLN A 77 18.87 -6.36 -15.35
C GLN A 77 17.53 -6.86 -14.82
N GLU A 78 16.59 -5.96 -14.60
CA GLU A 78 15.26 -6.32 -14.06
C GLU A 78 14.46 -7.15 -15.07
N THR A 79 14.53 -6.81 -16.37
CA THR A 79 13.90 -7.60 -17.43
C THR A 79 14.46 -9.03 -17.48
N ARG A 80 15.79 -9.18 -17.40
CA ARG A 80 16.42 -10.51 -17.39
C ARG A 80 15.97 -11.33 -16.18
N ARG A 81 15.93 -10.73 -14.98
CA ARG A 81 15.44 -11.38 -13.77
C ARG A 81 14.00 -11.88 -13.90
N VAL A 82 13.12 -11.06 -14.48
CA VAL A 82 11.71 -11.43 -14.69
C VAL A 82 11.59 -12.59 -15.69
N ILE A 83 12.30 -12.53 -16.81
CA ILE A 83 12.30 -13.61 -17.81
C ILE A 83 12.79 -14.92 -17.19
N GLU A 84 13.91 -14.88 -16.45
CA GLU A 84 14.47 -16.06 -15.77
C GLU A 84 13.47 -16.66 -14.78
N ALA A 85 12.90 -15.85 -13.91
CA ALA A 85 11.92 -16.30 -12.91
C ALA A 85 10.66 -16.91 -13.56
N ASN A 86 10.17 -16.31 -14.66
CA ASN A 86 8.92 -16.72 -15.30
C ASN A 86 9.09 -17.85 -16.33
N SER A 87 10.33 -18.21 -16.69
CA SER A 87 10.62 -19.29 -17.64
C SER A 87 10.64 -20.68 -16.99
N THR A 88 10.43 -20.77 -15.69
CA THR A 88 10.40 -22.07 -14.99
C THR A 88 9.06 -22.77 -15.23
N PRO A 89 9.03 -24.12 -15.42
CA PRO A 89 7.79 -24.87 -15.67
C PRO A 89 6.73 -24.69 -14.57
N ASP A 90 7.16 -24.47 -13.34
CA ASP A 90 6.33 -24.32 -12.16
C ASP A 90 6.02 -22.84 -11.78
N TYR A 91 6.24 -21.92 -12.73
CA TYR A 91 6.02 -20.48 -12.49
C TYR A 91 4.62 -20.18 -11.92
N ARG A 92 3.58 -20.76 -12.55
CA ARG A 92 2.18 -20.52 -12.11
C ARG A 92 1.93 -21.01 -10.69
N GLU A 93 2.41 -22.18 -10.35
CA GLU A 93 2.27 -22.74 -9.00
C GLU A 93 3.03 -21.91 -7.95
N LYS A 94 4.21 -21.38 -8.32
CA LYS A 94 4.96 -20.47 -7.43
C LYS A 94 4.19 -19.19 -7.20
N LEU A 95 3.70 -18.56 -8.24
CA LEU A 95 2.88 -17.34 -8.16
C LEU A 95 1.63 -17.57 -7.30
N ASP A 96 0.90 -18.65 -7.52
CA ASP A 96 -0.31 -18.96 -6.76
C ASP A 96 -0.02 -19.13 -5.26
N ARG A 97 1.11 -19.75 -4.90
CA ARG A 97 1.56 -19.84 -3.50
C ARG A 97 1.85 -18.47 -2.89
N GLU A 98 2.56 -17.59 -3.60
CA GLU A 98 2.86 -16.24 -3.13
C GLU A 98 1.60 -15.39 -2.96
N LEU A 99 0.69 -15.46 -3.91
CA LEU A 99 -0.61 -14.78 -3.84
C LEU A 99 -1.49 -15.33 -2.70
N ALA A 100 -1.45 -16.63 -2.45
CA ALA A 100 -2.17 -17.26 -1.33
C ALA A 100 -1.65 -16.77 0.03
N VAL A 101 -0.35 -16.57 0.20
CA VAL A 101 0.23 -15.99 1.42
C VAL A 101 -0.33 -14.57 1.65
N MET A 102 -0.36 -13.76 0.61
CA MET A 102 -0.93 -12.41 0.68
C MET A 102 -2.43 -12.46 1.02
N HIS A 103 -3.21 -13.23 0.27
CA HIS A 103 -4.66 -13.37 0.43
C HIS A 103 -5.03 -13.82 1.85
N ASN A 104 -4.29 -14.77 2.42
CA ASN A 104 -4.55 -15.35 3.73
C ASN A 104 -3.91 -14.55 4.89
N SER A 105 -3.27 -13.41 4.62
CA SER A 105 -2.71 -12.57 5.67
C SER A 105 -3.80 -12.00 6.59
N GLU A 106 -3.45 -11.71 7.84
CA GLU A 106 -4.37 -11.09 8.80
C GLU A 106 -4.97 -9.80 8.25
N MET A 107 -4.14 -8.97 7.62
CA MET A 107 -4.55 -7.69 7.06
C MET A 107 -5.69 -7.85 6.04
N TRP A 108 -5.55 -8.74 5.07
CA TRP A 108 -6.58 -8.91 4.02
C TRP A 108 -7.83 -9.62 4.52
N ARG A 109 -7.72 -10.49 5.54
CA ARG A 109 -8.90 -11.05 6.23
C ARG A 109 -9.65 -9.98 7.02
N ALA A 110 -8.95 -9.11 7.76
CA ALA A 110 -9.56 -7.97 8.44
C ALA A 110 -10.27 -7.04 7.44
N GLY A 111 -9.68 -6.83 6.28
CA GLY A 111 -10.27 -6.04 5.21
C GLY A 111 -11.62 -6.57 4.71
N ALA A 112 -11.85 -7.88 4.74
CA ALA A 112 -13.15 -8.44 4.37
C ALA A 112 -14.27 -7.96 5.31
N ALA A 113 -14.00 -7.94 6.62
CA ALA A 113 -14.94 -7.45 7.62
C ALA A 113 -15.21 -5.93 7.46
N VAL A 114 -14.16 -5.14 7.28
CA VAL A 114 -14.30 -3.67 7.09
C VAL A 114 -15.10 -3.37 5.80
N ARG A 115 -14.76 -4.01 4.69
CA ARG A 115 -15.48 -3.80 3.42
C ARG A 115 -16.95 -4.21 3.47
N SER A 116 -17.33 -5.18 4.31
CA SER A 116 -18.74 -5.55 4.47
C SER A 116 -19.59 -4.45 5.11
N LEU A 117 -18.97 -3.48 5.77
CA LEU A 117 -19.65 -2.34 6.39
C LEU A 117 -19.91 -1.19 5.43
N ARG A 118 -19.35 -1.21 4.22
CA ARG A 118 -19.58 -0.17 3.23
C ARG A 118 -21.05 -0.14 2.82
N PRO A 119 -21.63 1.06 2.55
CA PRO A 119 -23.05 1.19 2.21
C PRO A 119 -23.48 0.29 1.04
N GLU A 120 -22.67 0.20 -0.01
CA GLU A 120 -22.93 -0.61 -1.20
C GLU A 120 -22.92 -2.14 -0.95
N ASN A 121 -22.33 -2.58 0.16
CA ASN A 121 -22.23 -4.00 0.54
C ASN A 121 -23.24 -4.40 1.64
N ARG A 122 -24.00 -3.43 2.17
CA ARG A 122 -25.06 -3.71 3.15
C ARG A 122 -26.30 -4.26 2.41
N LYS A 123 -26.53 -5.56 2.55
CA LYS A 123 -27.76 -6.22 2.07
C LYS A 123 -28.88 -6.10 3.10
#